data_1080bc4607f79bcb28b9a7684f1d781d
#
_entry.id   1080bc4607f79bcb28b9a7684f1d781d
#
_cell.length_a   1.000
_cell.length_b   1.000
_cell.length_c   1.000
_cell.angle_alpha   90.00
_cell.angle_beta   90.00
_cell.angle_gamma   90.00
#
_symmetry.space_group_name_H-M   'P 1'
#
loop_
_entity.id
_entity.type
_entity.pdbx_description
1 polymer ?
#
loop_
_entity_poly.entity_id
_entity_poly.type
_entity_poly.pdbx_seq_one_letter_code
_entity_poly.pdbx_strand_id
1 'polypeptide(L)'
;MLTSMRLALAAMVLAAWATPAAAQRYTAKQDGDVVELDDAEAQMHVAVVWSMSNAWRIQVKGKDLVRTIPWLADFQARPGFSGLPLLAPFANRLDETAFYANGKKYNFDLELGNVRGPIPQTGYVNGTKAWQLVEAKADGRGAWVTCRLDFYKVPQFMAQWPFAHAITMTYRVADGALEVRTRIDNLSTDPMPVVIGFHPIFELPDGNRDDWTVALDARTHWIEIPQRLPTGETQPIETFFGSDRTEIQLKKYALIDDVFTDLIRDANGRATMRLAYNHKEIDVAFGPKFKTVLTWSTPLSSGGGGRGGAPSPAPAASSGPFPVDPAQGVKVAPPAVPRPEGAPPPTSRGFVAFEPMAAITNALNLAQKGVYKELQSIPPGGSWEESFWISSKGY
;
A
#
# COMPACT_ATOMS: atom_id res chain seq x y z
N MET A 1 -77.36 22.24 -51.87
CA MET A 1 -76.05 22.91 -51.75
C MET A 1 -75.45 22.49 -50.47
N LEU A 2 -74.52 21.53 -50.51
CA LEU A 2 -73.81 20.96 -49.34
C LEU A 2 -72.35 21.45 -49.35
N THR A 3 -72.02 22.29 -48.40
CA THR A 3 -70.69 22.84 -48.23
C THR A 3 -69.86 21.91 -47.30
N SER A 4 -68.90 21.25 -47.87
CA SER A 4 -68.01 20.36 -47.14
C SER A 4 -66.90 21.18 -46.46
N MET A 5 -66.87 21.16 -45.15
CA MET A 5 -65.81 21.73 -44.27
C MET A 5 -64.69 20.70 -44.11
N ARG A 6 -63.52 20.96 -44.66
CA ARG A 6 -62.27 20.13 -44.44
C ARG A 6 -61.57 20.59 -43.17
N LEU A 7 -61.58 19.73 -42.16
CA LEU A 7 -60.74 19.89 -41.00
C LEU A 7 -59.28 19.47 -41.38
N ALA A 8 -58.30 20.39 -41.23
CA ALA A 8 -56.88 20.11 -41.32
C ALA A 8 -56.38 19.77 -39.92
N LEU A 9 -55.99 18.52 -39.71
CA LEU A 9 -55.29 18.09 -38.50
C LEU A 9 -53.78 18.47 -38.64
N ALA A 10 -53.31 19.43 -37.85
CA ALA A 10 -51.89 19.73 -37.72
C ALA A 10 -51.28 18.79 -36.68
N ALA A 11 -50.45 17.84 -37.14
CA ALA A 11 -49.64 17.00 -36.25
C ALA A 11 -48.39 17.77 -35.79
N MET A 12 -48.37 18.20 -34.52
CA MET A 12 -47.18 18.72 -33.88
C MET A 12 -46.22 17.55 -33.56
N VAL A 13 -45.11 17.44 -34.27
CA VAL A 13 -44.02 16.55 -33.93
C VAL A 13 -43.21 17.22 -32.81
N LEU A 14 -43.38 16.78 -31.59
CA LEU A 14 -42.49 17.11 -30.46
C LEU A 14 -41.17 16.37 -30.66
N ALA A 15 -40.18 17.05 -31.20
CA ALA A 15 -38.80 16.57 -31.17
C ALA A 15 -38.30 16.64 -29.72
N ALA A 16 -38.29 15.51 -29.02
CA ALA A 16 -37.59 15.37 -27.73
C ALA A 16 -36.10 15.51 -27.99
N TRP A 17 -35.54 16.64 -27.64
CA TRP A 17 -34.07 16.80 -27.58
C TRP A 17 -33.59 15.95 -26.42
N ALA A 18 -32.99 14.78 -26.73
CA ALA A 18 -32.26 14.02 -25.78
C ALA A 18 -31.00 14.85 -25.42
N THR A 19 -31.01 15.48 -24.25
CA THR A 19 -29.80 16.04 -23.67
C THR A 19 -28.80 14.90 -23.52
N PRO A 20 -27.57 15.01 -24.05
CA PRO A 20 -26.57 13.99 -23.80
C PRO A 20 -26.43 13.86 -22.28
N ALA A 21 -26.54 12.63 -21.76
CA ALA A 21 -26.26 12.36 -20.36
C ALA A 21 -24.86 12.90 -20.07
N ALA A 22 -24.75 13.82 -19.11
CA ALA A 22 -23.43 14.31 -18.68
C ALA A 22 -22.58 13.09 -18.35
N ALA A 23 -21.39 13.00 -18.92
CA ALA A 23 -20.47 11.89 -18.65
C ALA A 23 -20.25 11.81 -17.13
N GLN A 24 -20.48 10.64 -16.56
CA GLN A 24 -20.33 10.42 -15.14
C GLN A 24 -18.87 10.64 -14.76
N ARG A 25 -18.57 11.59 -13.83
CA ARG A 25 -17.20 11.90 -13.41
C ARG A 25 -16.50 10.68 -12.82
N TYR A 26 -17.20 9.95 -11.94
CA TYR A 26 -16.66 8.79 -11.26
C TYR A 26 -17.27 7.51 -11.79
N THR A 27 -16.43 6.51 -12.07
CA THR A 27 -16.89 5.17 -12.46
C THR A 27 -16.21 4.08 -11.65
N ALA A 28 -16.93 2.99 -11.41
CA ALA A 28 -16.41 1.76 -10.85
C ALA A 28 -16.86 0.60 -11.73
N LYS A 29 -15.93 -0.11 -12.36
CA LYS A 29 -16.22 -1.20 -13.28
C LYS A 29 -15.47 -2.45 -12.84
N GLN A 30 -16.17 -3.53 -12.64
CA GLN A 30 -15.59 -4.84 -12.40
C GLN A 30 -15.37 -5.58 -13.72
N ASP A 31 -14.16 -6.10 -13.91
CA ASP A 31 -13.81 -7.04 -14.98
C ASP A 31 -12.99 -8.19 -14.37
N GLY A 32 -13.65 -9.34 -14.24
CA GLY A 32 -13.06 -10.51 -13.58
C GLY A 32 -12.58 -10.22 -12.17
N ASP A 33 -11.28 -10.33 -11.95
CA ASP A 33 -10.62 -10.14 -10.65
C ASP A 33 -10.17 -8.69 -10.39
N VAL A 34 -10.42 -7.79 -11.34
CA VAL A 34 -10.05 -6.38 -11.25
C VAL A 34 -11.29 -5.51 -11.11
N VAL A 35 -11.22 -4.50 -10.26
CA VAL A 35 -12.13 -3.37 -10.23
C VAL A 35 -11.37 -2.12 -10.65
N GLU A 36 -11.82 -1.48 -11.73
CA GLU A 36 -11.32 -0.21 -12.22
C GLU A 36 -12.13 0.93 -11.60
N LEU A 37 -11.43 1.92 -11.03
CA LEU A 37 -12.00 3.12 -10.44
C LEU A 37 -11.44 4.34 -11.17
N ASP A 38 -12.32 5.23 -11.67
CA ASP A 38 -11.90 6.40 -12.44
C ASP A 38 -12.45 7.70 -11.83
N ASP A 39 -11.64 8.74 -11.88
CA ASP A 39 -12.02 10.16 -11.82
C ASP A 39 -11.67 10.80 -13.18
N ALA A 40 -12.67 10.97 -14.03
CA ALA A 40 -12.49 11.48 -15.39
C ALA A 40 -11.96 12.93 -15.42
N GLU A 41 -12.33 13.75 -14.43
CA GLU A 41 -11.89 15.13 -14.33
C GLU A 41 -10.40 15.23 -13.98
N ALA A 42 -9.95 14.46 -12.99
CA ALA A 42 -8.55 14.38 -12.60
C ALA A 42 -7.72 13.50 -13.54
N GLN A 43 -8.35 12.76 -14.45
CA GLN A 43 -7.73 11.71 -15.27
C GLN A 43 -6.97 10.70 -14.40
N MET A 44 -7.55 10.37 -13.24
CA MET A 44 -7.00 9.38 -12.33
C MET A 44 -7.69 8.04 -12.56
N HIS A 45 -6.88 7.00 -12.70
CA HIS A 45 -7.31 5.61 -12.87
C HIS A 45 -6.63 4.71 -11.84
N VAL A 46 -7.42 3.90 -11.16
CA VAL A 46 -6.92 2.93 -10.16
C VAL A 46 -7.50 1.56 -10.46
N ALA A 47 -6.64 0.58 -10.69
CA ALA A 47 -7.03 -0.82 -10.88
C ALA A 47 -6.73 -1.63 -9.62
N VAL A 48 -7.75 -2.15 -8.97
CA VAL A 48 -7.65 -2.96 -7.76
C VAL A 48 -7.90 -4.43 -8.07
N VAL A 49 -6.93 -5.28 -7.78
CA VAL A 49 -7.11 -6.74 -7.78
C VAL A 49 -7.78 -7.11 -6.48
N TRP A 50 -9.12 -7.27 -6.53
CA TRP A 50 -9.94 -7.40 -5.32
C TRP A 50 -9.68 -8.70 -4.55
N SER A 51 -9.38 -9.80 -5.23
CA SER A 51 -9.07 -11.09 -4.58
C SER A 51 -7.79 -11.05 -3.74
N MET A 52 -6.90 -10.07 -3.99
CA MET A 52 -5.66 -9.83 -3.26
C MET A 52 -5.74 -8.55 -2.42
N SER A 53 -6.80 -7.78 -2.55
CA SER A 53 -6.95 -6.43 -1.99
C SER A 53 -5.69 -5.57 -2.17
N ASN A 54 -5.29 -5.40 -3.42
CA ASN A 54 -4.12 -4.62 -3.78
C ASN A 54 -4.44 -3.70 -4.96
N ALA A 55 -4.24 -2.39 -4.79
CA ALA A 55 -4.28 -1.45 -5.91
C ALA A 55 -3.04 -1.67 -6.78
N TRP A 56 -3.19 -2.57 -7.73
CA TRP A 56 -2.16 -3.00 -8.66
C TRP A 56 -1.59 -1.86 -9.48
N ARG A 57 -2.46 -0.91 -9.88
CA ARG A 57 -2.10 0.22 -10.73
C ARG A 57 -2.76 1.49 -10.23
N ILE A 58 -2.00 2.58 -10.17
CA ILE A 58 -2.47 3.92 -9.83
C ILE A 58 -1.88 4.86 -10.86
N GLN A 59 -2.72 5.45 -11.69
CA GLN A 59 -2.30 6.30 -12.80
C GLN A 59 -2.95 7.67 -12.74
N VAL A 60 -2.19 8.69 -13.15
CA VAL A 60 -2.71 10.03 -13.44
C VAL A 60 -2.23 10.42 -14.83
N LYS A 61 -3.18 10.81 -15.70
CA LYS A 61 -2.93 11.10 -17.11
C LYS A 61 -2.12 10.00 -17.81
N GLY A 62 -2.42 8.74 -17.50
CA GLY A 62 -1.77 7.55 -18.07
C GLY A 62 -0.35 7.28 -17.59
N LYS A 63 0.13 7.97 -16.52
CA LYS A 63 1.43 7.72 -15.90
C LYS A 63 1.25 7.01 -14.57
N ASP A 64 1.94 5.89 -14.38
CA ASP A 64 1.94 5.17 -13.12
C ASP A 64 2.60 6.02 -12.01
N LEU A 65 1.96 6.11 -10.84
CA LEU A 65 2.50 6.75 -9.64
C LEU A 65 3.27 5.76 -8.77
N VAL A 66 2.90 4.49 -8.82
CA VAL A 66 3.52 3.42 -8.05
C VAL A 66 4.17 2.41 -8.98
N ARG A 67 5.22 1.76 -8.49
CA ARG A 67 5.83 0.63 -9.20
C ARG A 67 4.81 -0.48 -9.35
N THR A 68 4.65 -0.97 -10.57
CA THR A 68 3.75 -2.09 -10.87
C THR A 68 4.43 -3.09 -11.79
N ILE A 69 4.03 -4.37 -11.66
CA ILE A 69 4.30 -5.40 -12.65
C ILE A 69 3.31 -5.17 -13.80
N PRO A 70 3.77 -4.95 -15.05
CA PRO A 70 2.90 -4.53 -16.15
C PRO A 70 1.78 -5.51 -16.48
N TRP A 71 2.01 -6.80 -16.26
CA TRP A 71 1.10 -7.88 -16.63
C TRP A 71 0.35 -8.40 -15.42
N LEU A 72 -0.98 -8.39 -15.49
CA LEU A 72 -1.86 -8.82 -14.40
C LEU A 72 -1.56 -10.25 -13.94
N ALA A 73 -1.35 -11.18 -14.87
CA ALA A 73 -1.06 -12.57 -14.54
C ALA A 73 0.25 -12.73 -13.75
N ASP A 74 1.30 -11.97 -14.14
CA ASP A 74 2.58 -11.97 -13.43
C ASP A 74 2.44 -11.35 -12.04
N PHE A 75 1.66 -10.27 -11.93
CA PHE A 75 1.34 -9.63 -10.66
C PHE A 75 0.60 -10.60 -9.73
N GLN A 76 -0.46 -11.25 -10.22
CA GLN A 76 -1.24 -12.21 -9.43
C GLN A 76 -0.43 -13.45 -9.02
N ALA A 77 0.56 -13.83 -9.81
CA ALA A 77 1.45 -14.95 -9.49
C ALA A 77 2.50 -14.57 -8.44
N ARG A 78 3.07 -13.37 -8.55
CA ARG A 78 4.19 -12.89 -7.72
C ARG A 78 4.14 -11.37 -7.52
N PRO A 79 3.22 -10.85 -6.69
CA PRO A 79 3.03 -9.41 -6.51
C PRO A 79 4.27 -8.70 -5.95
N GLY A 80 5.04 -9.34 -5.08
CA GLY A 80 6.15 -8.71 -4.38
C GLY A 80 5.72 -7.43 -3.67
N PHE A 81 6.46 -6.35 -3.88
CA PHE A 81 6.10 -5.00 -3.43
C PHE A 81 5.54 -4.14 -4.58
N SER A 82 4.82 -4.74 -5.53
CA SER A 82 4.15 -4.01 -6.59
C SER A 82 2.77 -3.53 -6.16
N GLY A 83 2.34 -2.37 -6.66
CA GLY A 83 1.08 -1.76 -6.25
C GLY A 83 1.11 -1.23 -4.83
N LEU A 84 0.05 -1.50 -4.06
CA LEU A 84 -0.09 -1.12 -2.66
C LEU A 84 -0.19 -2.37 -1.75
N PRO A 85 0.90 -3.09 -1.49
CA PRO A 85 0.85 -4.27 -0.64
C PRO A 85 0.57 -3.92 0.81
N LEU A 86 -0.42 -4.59 1.41
CA LEU A 86 -0.66 -4.56 2.85
C LEU A 86 0.34 -5.48 3.55
N LEU A 87 1.04 -4.94 4.53
CA LEU A 87 1.94 -5.66 5.43
C LEU A 87 1.19 -6.01 6.71
N ALA A 88 0.66 -7.21 6.77
CA ALA A 88 -0.10 -7.70 7.93
C ALA A 88 0.19 -9.20 8.19
N PRO A 89 0.02 -9.67 9.42
CA PRO A 89 -0.45 -8.95 10.60
C PRO A 89 0.60 -8.02 11.23
N PHE A 90 1.84 -8.02 10.73
CA PHE A 90 2.88 -7.10 11.17
C PHE A 90 3.64 -6.51 9.96
N ALA A 91 4.04 -5.25 10.10
CA ALA A 91 4.88 -4.56 9.12
C ALA A 91 6.37 -4.72 9.47
N ASN A 92 7.20 -4.64 8.43
CA ASN A 92 8.65 -4.65 8.52
C ASN A 92 9.21 -5.87 9.27
N ARG A 93 10.26 -5.74 10.09
CA ARG A 93 11.09 -6.84 10.65
C ARG A 93 10.80 -7.05 12.13
N LEU A 94 11.02 -8.29 12.60
CA LEU A 94 11.12 -8.64 14.02
C LEU A 94 12.54 -9.11 14.32
N ASP A 95 13.02 -8.94 15.56
CA ASP A 95 14.39 -9.31 15.98
C ASP A 95 14.54 -10.78 16.36
N GLU A 96 13.44 -11.51 16.48
CA GLU A 96 13.43 -12.96 16.72
C GLU A 96 12.27 -13.64 15.97
N THR A 97 12.27 -14.97 15.93
CA THR A 97 11.19 -15.77 15.33
C THR A 97 9.96 -15.88 16.22
N ALA A 98 9.67 -14.81 16.94
CA ALA A 98 8.55 -14.69 17.85
C ALA A 98 8.14 -13.22 18.02
N PHE A 99 6.97 -13.03 18.60
CA PHE A 99 6.51 -11.72 19.07
C PHE A 99 5.85 -11.83 20.45
N TYR A 100 5.68 -10.69 21.11
CA TYR A 100 5.04 -10.60 22.42
C TYR A 100 3.77 -9.77 22.35
N ALA A 101 2.72 -10.25 23.00
CA ALA A 101 1.47 -9.52 23.20
C ALA A 101 0.79 -10.02 24.46
N ASN A 102 0.12 -9.12 25.22
CA ASN A 102 -0.62 -9.47 26.45
C ASN A 102 0.21 -10.26 27.47
N GLY A 103 1.51 -9.98 27.59
CA GLY A 103 2.42 -10.68 28.49
C GLY A 103 2.78 -12.11 28.09
N LYS A 104 2.43 -12.53 26.86
CA LYS A 104 2.71 -13.86 26.33
C LYS A 104 3.67 -13.79 25.15
N LYS A 105 4.51 -14.82 25.01
CA LYS A 105 5.37 -15.04 23.83
C LYS A 105 4.65 -15.93 22.83
N TYR A 106 4.62 -15.54 21.57
CA TYR A 106 4.06 -16.28 20.44
C TYR A 106 5.19 -16.61 19.47
N ASN A 107 5.49 -17.89 19.30
CA ASN A 107 6.51 -18.34 18.36
C ASN A 107 5.90 -18.55 16.97
N PHE A 108 6.64 -18.15 15.93
CA PHE A 108 6.29 -18.50 14.56
C PHE A 108 6.73 -19.93 14.24
N ASP A 109 5.87 -20.67 13.57
CA ASP A 109 6.20 -21.94 12.96
C ASP A 109 6.70 -21.66 11.52
N LEU A 110 8.02 -21.73 11.32
CA LEU A 110 8.64 -21.46 10.03
C LEU A 110 8.40 -22.58 9.02
N GLU A 111 8.02 -23.78 9.46
CA GLU A 111 7.72 -24.91 8.58
C GLU A 111 6.41 -24.71 7.81
N LEU A 112 5.48 -23.88 8.33
CA LEU A 112 4.29 -23.49 7.60
C LEU A 112 4.61 -22.63 6.36
N GLY A 113 5.82 -22.07 6.29
CA GLY A 113 6.34 -21.43 5.09
C GLY A 113 5.76 -20.08 4.73
N ASN A 114 4.76 -19.57 5.46
CA ASN A 114 4.16 -18.26 5.24
C ASN A 114 4.89 -17.12 5.98
N VAL A 115 5.73 -17.43 6.96
CA VAL A 115 6.60 -16.48 7.64
C VAL A 115 8.04 -16.72 7.23
N ARG A 116 8.76 -15.68 6.86
CA ARG A 116 10.18 -15.77 6.49
C ARG A 116 11.04 -15.80 7.75
N GLY A 117 11.93 -16.76 7.84
CA GLY A 117 12.96 -16.84 8.87
C GLY A 117 14.36 -16.57 8.32
N PRO A 118 15.40 -16.43 9.17
CA PRO A 118 15.35 -16.43 10.63
C PRO A 118 14.83 -15.11 11.23
N ILE A 119 14.70 -14.06 10.42
CA ILE A 119 14.12 -12.76 10.79
C ILE A 119 12.78 -12.62 10.06
N PRO A 120 11.64 -12.71 10.75
CA PRO A 120 10.34 -12.51 10.15
C PRO A 120 10.20 -11.09 9.57
N GLN A 121 9.65 -10.98 8.36
CA GLN A 121 9.53 -9.71 7.64
C GLN A 121 8.15 -9.57 6.98
N THR A 122 7.61 -8.36 7.01
CA THR A 122 6.50 -7.86 6.18
C THR A 122 5.19 -8.64 6.29
N GLY A 123 5.01 -9.39 7.39
CA GLY A 123 3.82 -10.23 7.55
C GLY A 123 3.71 -11.31 6.49
N TYR A 124 2.48 -11.77 6.21
CA TYR A 124 2.27 -12.89 5.29
C TYR A 124 0.91 -12.87 4.57
N VAL A 125 0.16 -11.75 4.63
CA VAL A 125 -1.13 -11.64 3.91
C VAL A 125 -0.98 -11.08 2.50
N ASN A 126 0.17 -10.46 2.18
CA ASN A 126 0.41 -9.95 0.84
C ASN A 126 0.45 -11.10 -0.17
N GLY A 127 -0.36 -10.99 -1.23
CA GLY A 127 -0.48 -12.00 -2.28
C GLY A 127 -1.46 -13.13 -1.97
N THR A 128 -2.08 -13.19 -0.78
CA THR A 128 -3.18 -14.13 -0.53
C THR A 128 -4.38 -13.81 -1.40
N LYS A 129 -5.06 -14.84 -1.91
CA LYS A 129 -6.32 -14.71 -2.66
C LYS A 129 -7.56 -14.99 -1.79
N ALA A 130 -7.40 -14.89 -0.47
CA ALA A 130 -8.48 -15.15 0.49
C ALA A 130 -9.42 -13.95 0.71
N TRP A 131 -9.18 -12.84 0.02
CA TRP A 131 -10.04 -11.67 0.08
C TRP A 131 -11.34 -11.90 -0.67
N GLN A 132 -12.40 -11.24 -0.22
CA GLN A 132 -13.73 -11.28 -0.80
C GLN A 132 -14.12 -9.88 -1.24
N LEU A 133 -14.71 -9.76 -2.42
CA LEU A 133 -15.32 -8.51 -2.88
C LEU A 133 -16.60 -8.26 -2.09
N VAL A 134 -16.69 -7.12 -1.39
CA VAL A 134 -17.88 -6.70 -0.66
C VAL A 134 -18.77 -5.84 -1.54
N GLU A 135 -18.18 -4.81 -2.17
CA GLU A 135 -18.87 -3.94 -3.10
C GLU A 135 -17.91 -3.21 -4.03
N ALA A 136 -18.40 -2.81 -5.20
CA ALA A 136 -17.76 -1.88 -6.12
C ALA A 136 -18.83 -0.91 -6.62
N LYS A 137 -18.67 0.40 -6.37
CA LYS A 137 -19.67 1.42 -6.62
C LYS A 137 -19.06 2.76 -6.99
N ALA A 138 -19.87 3.61 -7.64
CA ALA A 138 -19.57 5.02 -7.85
C ALA A 138 -20.82 5.87 -7.63
N ASP A 139 -20.62 7.08 -7.14
CA ASP A 139 -21.67 8.11 -7.04
C ASP A 139 -21.11 9.49 -7.44
N GLY A 140 -21.86 10.57 -7.23
CA GLY A 140 -21.41 11.94 -7.50
C GLY A 140 -20.23 12.42 -6.64
N ARG A 141 -19.76 11.64 -5.65
CA ARG A 141 -18.72 12.00 -4.70
C ARG A 141 -17.48 11.13 -4.80
N GLY A 142 -17.48 10.08 -5.62
CA GLY A 142 -16.33 9.21 -5.83
C GLY A 142 -16.67 7.83 -6.36
N ALA A 143 -15.64 7.06 -6.66
CA ALA A 143 -15.71 5.64 -6.99
C ALA A 143 -14.93 4.83 -5.96
N TRP A 144 -15.45 3.66 -5.55
CA TRP A 144 -14.78 2.84 -4.56
C TRP A 144 -15.01 1.34 -4.76
N VAL A 145 -14.07 0.57 -4.23
CA VAL A 145 -14.18 -0.88 -4.04
C VAL A 145 -13.83 -1.22 -2.60
N THR A 146 -14.60 -2.13 -2.01
CA THR A 146 -14.39 -2.64 -0.66
C THR A 146 -14.14 -4.14 -0.72
N CYS A 147 -13.04 -4.59 -0.11
CA CYS A 147 -12.63 -5.98 0.01
C CYS A 147 -12.54 -6.36 1.49
N ARG A 148 -12.81 -7.63 1.82
CA ARG A 148 -12.76 -8.16 3.18
C ARG A 148 -11.96 -9.45 3.24
N LEU A 149 -11.07 -9.56 4.21
CA LEU A 149 -10.37 -10.77 4.60
C LEU A 149 -10.87 -11.23 5.96
N ASP A 150 -11.55 -12.37 6.00
CA ASP A 150 -11.88 -13.06 7.24
C ASP A 150 -10.65 -13.86 7.71
N PHE A 151 -9.66 -13.16 8.29
CA PHE A 151 -8.38 -13.72 8.70
C PHE A 151 -8.55 -14.97 9.58
N TYR A 152 -9.54 -14.95 10.46
CA TYR A 152 -9.87 -16.04 11.37
C TYR A 152 -10.31 -17.35 10.66
N LYS A 153 -10.69 -17.28 9.40
CA LYS A 153 -11.07 -18.44 8.59
C LYS A 153 -9.90 -19.12 7.89
N VAL A 154 -8.69 -18.57 7.99
CA VAL A 154 -7.48 -19.11 7.37
C VAL A 154 -6.61 -19.77 8.44
N PRO A 155 -6.63 -21.10 8.59
CA PRO A 155 -5.94 -21.78 9.69
C PRO A 155 -4.44 -21.49 9.75
N GLN A 156 -3.76 -21.41 8.60
CA GLN A 156 -2.34 -21.09 8.52
C GLN A 156 -2.03 -19.68 9.03
N PHE A 157 -2.96 -18.73 8.87
CA PHE A 157 -2.80 -17.39 9.40
C PHE A 157 -2.98 -17.37 10.91
N MET A 158 -4.02 -18.07 11.40
CA MET A 158 -4.32 -18.18 12.82
C MET A 158 -3.23 -18.92 13.60
N ALA A 159 -2.55 -19.90 12.98
CA ALA A 159 -1.43 -20.60 13.59
C ALA A 159 -0.25 -19.67 13.91
N GLN A 160 -0.05 -18.62 13.10
CA GLN A 160 1.04 -17.65 13.26
C GLN A 160 0.66 -16.39 14.06
N TRP A 161 -0.65 -16.03 14.05
CA TRP A 161 -1.18 -14.85 14.72
C TRP A 161 -2.55 -15.19 15.33
N PRO A 162 -2.56 -15.70 16.57
CA PRO A 162 -3.76 -16.33 17.14
C PRO A 162 -4.77 -15.31 17.71
N PHE A 163 -4.99 -14.25 16.99
CA PHE A 163 -6.03 -13.26 17.26
C PHE A 163 -7.06 -13.34 16.13
N ALA A 164 -8.24 -13.87 16.43
CA ALA A 164 -9.34 -13.91 15.46
C ALA A 164 -9.73 -12.48 15.08
N HIS A 165 -9.64 -12.13 13.80
CA HIS A 165 -10.00 -10.80 13.32
C HIS A 165 -10.41 -10.84 11.86
N ALA A 166 -11.00 -9.74 11.40
CA ALA A 166 -11.26 -9.49 10.00
C ALA A 166 -10.66 -8.15 9.60
N ILE A 167 -10.18 -8.06 8.36
CA ILE A 167 -9.64 -6.85 7.76
C ILE A 167 -10.55 -6.42 6.63
N THR A 168 -11.02 -5.18 6.64
CA THR A 168 -11.78 -4.59 5.54
C THR A 168 -10.97 -3.44 4.95
N MET A 169 -10.76 -3.50 3.64
CA MET A 169 -10.04 -2.49 2.87
C MET A 169 -10.99 -1.79 1.91
N THR A 170 -11.00 -0.45 1.93
CA THR A 170 -11.72 0.34 0.93
C THR A 170 -10.74 1.24 0.19
N TYR A 171 -10.72 1.09 -1.12
CA TYR A 171 -10.00 1.96 -2.05
C TYR A 171 -11.01 2.93 -2.66
N ARG A 172 -10.85 4.22 -2.46
CA ARG A 172 -11.78 5.24 -2.96
C ARG A 172 -11.04 6.32 -3.74
N VAL A 173 -11.45 6.53 -4.97
CA VAL A 173 -10.97 7.62 -5.84
C VAL A 173 -11.97 8.78 -5.75
N ALA A 174 -11.48 9.95 -5.36
CA ALA A 174 -12.25 11.19 -5.34
C ALA A 174 -11.31 12.40 -5.43
N ASP A 175 -11.71 13.41 -6.19
CA ASP A 175 -11.02 14.70 -6.31
C ASP A 175 -9.52 14.56 -6.61
N GLY A 176 -9.17 13.62 -7.51
CA GLY A 176 -7.79 13.35 -7.92
C GLY A 176 -6.90 12.72 -6.85
N ALA A 177 -7.50 12.12 -5.82
CA ALA A 177 -6.79 11.39 -4.78
C ALA A 177 -7.34 9.96 -4.61
N LEU A 178 -6.46 9.02 -4.32
CA LEU A 178 -6.81 7.69 -3.83
C LEU A 178 -6.75 7.67 -2.32
N GLU A 179 -7.87 7.43 -1.65
CA GLU A 179 -7.93 7.07 -0.24
C GLU A 179 -7.85 5.54 -0.10
N VAL A 180 -6.99 5.06 0.79
CA VAL A 180 -6.92 3.66 1.21
C VAL A 180 -7.30 3.59 2.69
N ARG A 181 -8.50 3.10 2.97
CA ARG A 181 -9.02 2.96 4.32
C ARG A 181 -8.96 1.50 4.75
N THR A 182 -8.40 1.27 5.92
CA THR A 182 -8.26 -0.05 6.53
C THR A 182 -9.01 -0.08 7.84
N ARG A 183 -9.90 -1.06 8.00
CA ARG A 183 -10.59 -1.37 9.24
C ARG A 183 -10.22 -2.79 9.67
N ILE A 184 -9.91 -2.94 10.96
CA ILE A 184 -9.66 -4.24 11.59
C ILE A 184 -10.65 -4.42 12.73
N ASP A 185 -11.43 -5.51 12.66
CA ASP A 185 -12.37 -5.90 13.72
C ASP A 185 -11.76 -7.05 14.52
N ASN A 186 -11.49 -6.82 15.82
CA ASN A 186 -10.99 -7.86 16.72
C ASN A 186 -12.15 -8.75 17.19
N LEU A 187 -12.15 -9.99 16.75
CA LEU A 187 -13.13 -11.02 17.10
C LEU A 187 -12.60 -11.98 18.17
N SER A 188 -11.39 -11.76 18.68
CA SER A 188 -10.80 -12.57 19.74
C SER A 188 -11.24 -12.12 21.12
N THR A 189 -10.99 -12.97 22.12
CA THR A 189 -11.23 -12.67 23.54
C THR A 189 -10.12 -11.86 24.19
N ASP A 190 -8.96 -11.73 23.52
CA ASP A 190 -7.81 -10.98 23.99
C ASP A 190 -7.66 -9.66 23.23
N PRO A 191 -7.08 -8.61 23.81
CA PRO A 191 -6.67 -7.41 23.09
C PRO A 191 -5.69 -7.77 21.98
N MET A 192 -5.91 -7.26 20.77
CA MET A 192 -5.05 -7.53 19.60
C MET A 192 -4.16 -6.33 19.30
N PRO A 193 -2.83 -6.49 19.25
CA PRO A 193 -1.93 -5.39 18.87
C PRO A 193 -2.09 -5.02 17.40
N VAL A 194 -1.86 -3.74 17.07
CA VAL A 194 -1.93 -3.21 15.71
C VAL A 194 -0.55 -2.75 15.27
N VAL A 195 0.05 -3.52 14.38
CA VAL A 195 1.39 -3.28 13.84
C VAL A 195 1.45 -3.46 12.32
N ILE A 196 0.33 -3.19 11.65
CA ILE A 196 0.24 -3.25 10.18
C ILE A 196 0.93 -2.07 9.53
N GLY A 197 1.19 -2.21 8.23
CA GLY A 197 1.67 -1.13 7.37
C GLY A 197 1.39 -1.40 5.91
N PHE A 198 1.89 -0.51 5.06
CA PHE A 198 1.84 -0.63 3.60
C PHE A 198 3.22 -0.34 3.02
N HIS A 199 3.49 -0.88 1.83
CA HIS A 199 4.80 -0.71 1.20
C HIS A 199 4.66 -0.19 -0.25
N PRO A 200 4.03 0.98 -0.47
CA PRO A 200 4.00 1.58 -1.79
C PRO A 200 5.41 2.02 -2.22
N ILE A 201 5.74 1.75 -3.46
CA ILE A 201 6.99 2.18 -4.08
C ILE A 201 6.66 3.19 -5.17
N PHE A 202 7.13 4.43 -5.01
CA PHE A 202 6.85 5.53 -5.93
C PHE A 202 8.00 5.75 -6.89
N GLU A 203 7.64 6.09 -8.14
CA GLU A 203 8.58 6.47 -9.19
C GLU A 203 8.04 7.71 -9.94
N LEU A 204 8.86 8.74 -10.10
CA LEU A 204 8.48 9.85 -10.96
C LEU A 204 8.75 9.48 -12.44
N PRO A 205 7.92 9.96 -13.38
CA PRO A 205 8.08 9.65 -14.79
C PRO A 205 9.32 10.29 -15.42
N ASP A 206 9.91 11.31 -14.76
CA ASP A 206 11.04 12.08 -15.23
C ASP A 206 12.21 12.00 -14.26
N GLY A 207 13.43 12.18 -14.79
CA GLY A 207 14.67 12.15 -14.02
C GLY A 207 15.02 10.75 -13.51
N ASN A 208 16.01 10.72 -12.66
CA ASN A 208 16.43 9.55 -11.91
C ASN A 208 16.29 9.85 -10.42
N ARG A 209 16.37 8.83 -9.59
CA ARG A 209 16.28 8.95 -8.13
C ARG A 209 17.19 10.07 -7.57
N ASP A 210 18.39 10.21 -8.09
CA ASP A 210 19.34 11.23 -7.62
C ASP A 210 18.98 12.66 -8.01
N ASP A 211 18.06 12.84 -8.95
CA ASP A 211 17.51 14.16 -9.29
C ASP A 211 16.36 14.57 -8.37
N TRP A 212 15.78 13.61 -7.62
CA TRP A 212 14.57 13.81 -6.85
C TRP A 212 14.85 14.36 -5.46
N THR A 213 13.86 15.06 -4.92
CA THR A 213 13.84 15.53 -3.53
C THR A 213 12.69 14.88 -2.77
N VAL A 214 12.89 14.73 -1.48
CA VAL A 214 11.90 14.17 -0.54
C VAL A 214 11.66 15.18 0.57
N ALA A 215 10.39 15.32 0.98
CA ALA A 215 10.01 15.98 2.23
C ALA A 215 9.34 14.96 3.16
N LEU A 216 9.69 15.00 4.44
CA LEU A 216 9.14 14.13 5.46
C LEU A 216 8.55 14.94 6.60
N ASP A 217 7.23 14.86 6.81
CA ASP A 217 6.58 15.44 7.98
C ASP A 217 6.81 14.58 9.22
N ALA A 218 8.06 14.47 9.65
CA ALA A 218 8.50 13.75 10.84
C ALA A 218 9.58 14.53 11.58
N ARG A 219 9.76 14.28 12.88
CA ARG A 219 10.80 14.95 13.70
C ARG A 219 11.89 14.02 14.17
N THR A 220 11.57 12.75 14.36
CA THR A 220 12.42 11.80 15.09
C THR A 220 12.85 10.67 14.18
N HIS A 221 14.15 10.42 14.09
CA HIS A 221 14.77 9.25 13.48
C HIS A 221 15.10 8.21 14.55
N TRP A 222 14.75 6.95 14.32
CA TRP A 222 15.15 5.83 15.18
C TRP A 222 16.51 5.28 14.73
N ILE A 223 17.47 5.24 15.64
CA ILE A 223 18.82 4.69 15.36
C ILE A 223 18.71 3.19 15.21
N GLU A 224 19.24 2.64 14.12
CA GLU A 224 19.16 1.24 13.76
C GLU A 224 20.52 0.55 13.74
N ILE A 225 20.52 -0.75 14.08
CA ILE A 225 21.66 -1.63 13.82
C ILE A 225 21.72 -2.00 12.31
N PRO A 226 22.85 -2.59 11.81
CA PRO A 226 22.97 -2.95 10.38
C PRO A 226 21.84 -3.86 9.84
N GLN A 227 21.18 -4.64 10.69
CA GLN A 227 20.05 -5.48 10.35
C GLN A 227 18.73 -4.71 10.17
N ARG A 228 18.77 -3.39 10.25
CA ARG A 228 17.61 -2.49 10.15
C ARG A 228 16.57 -2.73 11.24
N LEU A 229 17.06 -2.89 12.46
CA LEU A 229 16.24 -3.00 13.67
C LEU A 229 16.54 -1.82 14.59
N PRO A 230 15.54 -1.09 15.08
CA PRO A 230 15.73 0.01 16.01
C PRO A 230 16.41 -0.43 17.31
N THR A 231 17.40 0.35 17.77
CA THR A 231 18.11 0.12 19.04
C THR A 231 17.29 0.51 20.26
N GLY A 232 16.32 1.41 20.08
CA GLY A 232 15.61 2.11 21.14
C GLY A 232 16.08 3.54 21.33
N GLU A 233 17.21 3.91 20.75
CA GLU A 233 17.71 5.28 20.73
C GLU A 233 17.15 6.06 19.56
N THR A 234 16.98 7.36 19.73
CA THR A 234 16.47 8.28 18.72
C THR A 234 17.31 9.53 18.61
N GLN A 235 17.18 10.22 17.48
CA GLN A 235 17.78 11.52 17.23
C GLN A 235 16.85 12.41 16.39
N PRO A 236 17.05 13.73 16.38
CA PRO A 236 16.34 14.61 15.43
C PRO A 236 16.59 14.18 13.99
N ILE A 237 15.56 14.27 13.15
CA ILE A 237 15.65 13.90 11.73
C ILE A 237 16.67 14.76 10.98
N GLU A 238 16.82 16.02 11.35
CA GLU A 238 17.81 16.95 10.79
C GLU A 238 19.24 16.51 11.10
N THR A 239 19.47 15.89 12.27
CA THR A 239 20.79 15.30 12.62
C THR A 239 21.10 14.14 11.70
N PHE A 240 20.15 13.29 11.38
CA PHE A 240 20.31 12.16 10.48
C PHE A 240 20.59 12.60 9.05
N PHE A 241 19.78 13.49 8.51
CA PHE A 241 19.94 13.96 7.13
C PHE A 241 20.99 15.07 6.97
N GLY A 242 21.37 15.77 8.03
CA GLY A 242 22.26 16.95 7.92
C GLY A 242 21.68 18.06 7.07
N SER A 243 20.34 18.11 6.93
CA SER A 243 19.61 19.09 6.11
C SER A 243 18.16 19.21 6.59
N ASP A 244 17.48 20.24 6.10
CA ASP A 244 16.06 20.42 6.35
C ASP A 244 15.27 19.20 5.83
N ARG A 245 14.37 18.68 6.66
CA ARG A 245 13.48 17.55 6.37
C ARG A 245 12.51 17.82 5.22
N THR A 246 12.32 19.08 4.84
CA THR A 246 11.43 19.50 3.74
C THR A 246 12.12 19.54 2.38
N GLU A 247 13.45 19.36 2.34
CA GLU A 247 14.23 19.37 1.09
C GLU A 247 15.40 18.36 1.13
N ILE A 248 15.08 17.10 1.32
CA ILE A 248 16.08 16.03 1.34
C ILE A 248 16.44 15.64 -0.09
N GLN A 249 17.63 16.03 -0.55
CA GLN A 249 18.14 15.68 -1.87
C GLN A 249 18.66 14.24 -1.89
N LEU A 250 17.99 13.35 -2.63
CA LEU A 250 18.30 11.91 -2.59
C LEU A 250 19.71 11.56 -3.08
N LYS A 251 20.31 12.36 -3.98
CA LYS A 251 21.69 12.16 -4.44
C LYS A 251 22.74 12.12 -3.33
N LYS A 252 22.43 12.70 -2.15
CA LYS A 252 23.34 12.72 -0.99
C LYS A 252 23.41 11.38 -0.26
N TYR A 253 22.49 10.44 -0.53
CA TYR A 253 22.34 9.21 0.23
C TYR A 253 22.37 7.99 -0.71
N ALA A 254 23.31 7.08 -0.47
CA ALA A 254 23.41 5.83 -1.22
C ALA A 254 22.23 4.87 -0.89
N LEU A 255 21.74 4.95 0.33
CA LEU A 255 20.60 4.17 0.82
C LEU A 255 19.89 4.96 1.92
N ILE A 256 18.57 4.96 1.88
CA ILE A 256 17.70 5.27 3.01
C ILE A 256 16.87 4.01 3.21
N ASP A 257 16.82 3.48 4.42
CA ASP A 257 15.95 2.34 4.82
C ASP A 257 15.74 2.50 6.32
N ASP A 258 15.05 3.59 6.70
CA ASP A 258 15.06 4.11 8.05
C ASP A 258 13.66 4.48 8.52
N VAL A 259 13.46 4.42 9.85
CA VAL A 259 12.18 4.64 10.54
C VAL A 259 12.14 6.03 11.16
N PHE A 260 11.03 6.74 10.90
CA PHE A 260 10.79 8.08 11.45
C PHE A 260 9.43 8.16 12.14
N THR A 261 9.37 8.90 13.25
CA THR A 261 8.19 9.10 14.09
C THR A 261 7.98 10.58 14.44
N ASP A 262 7.10 10.85 15.39
CA ASP A 262 6.67 12.20 15.76
C ASP A 262 6.20 12.99 14.55
N LEU A 263 5.24 12.38 13.83
CA LEU A 263 4.74 12.90 12.57
C LEU A 263 4.10 14.29 12.79
N ILE A 264 4.50 15.24 11.95
CA ILE A 264 3.98 16.63 11.96
C ILE A 264 2.68 16.61 11.19
N ARG A 265 1.60 17.03 11.85
CA ARG A 265 0.27 16.92 11.30
C ARG A 265 -0.34 18.28 10.99
N ASP A 266 -1.07 18.36 9.89
CA ASP A 266 -1.89 19.50 9.52
C ASP A 266 -3.14 19.63 10.42
N ALA A 267 -3.99 20.63 10.14
CA ALA A 267 -5.23 20.87 10.87
C ALA A 267 -6.24 19.71 10.77
N ASN A 268 -6.11 18.83 9.76
CA ASN A 268 -6.93 17.64 9.58
C ASN A 268 -6.33 16.38 10.23
N GLY A 269 -5.21 16.53 10.95
CA GLY A 269 -4.48 15.44 11.58
C GLY A 269 -3.64 14.60 10.64
N ARG A 270 -3.36 15.06 9.42
CA ARG A 270 -2.60 14.35 8.39
C ARG A 270 -1.14 14.80 8.39
N ALA A 271 -0.22 13.84 8.27
CA ALA A 271 1.19 14.09 7.99
C ALA A 271 1.50 13.71 6.54
N THR A 272 2.22 14.56 5.80
CA THR A 272 2.42 14.37 4.36
C THR A 272 3.88 14.10 4.05
N MET A 273 4.14 12.98 3.37
CA MET A 273 5.42 12.66 2.77
C MET A 273 5.35 12.99 1.29
N ARG A 274 6.37 13.67 0.77
CA ARG A 274 6.37 14.16 -0.61
C ARG A 274 7.60 13.69 -1.36
N LEU A 275 7.38 13.24 -2.59
CA LEU A 275 8.41 13.01 -3.60
C LEU A 275 8.24 14.05 -4.70
N ALA A 276 9.30 14.79 -5.05
CA ALA A 276 9.22 15.89 -6.00
C ALA A 276 10.39 15.94 -6.99
N TYR A 277 10.10 16.32 -8.24
CA TYR A 277 11.06 16.69 -9.26
C TYR A 277 10.36 17.41 -10.43
N ASN A 278 10.98 18.49 -10.92
CA ASN A 278 10.55 19.21 -12.13
C ASN A 278 9.04 19.50 -12.17
N HIS A 279 8.54 20.17 -11.13
CA HIS A 279 7.12 20.53 -10.91
C HIS A 279 6.15 19.37 -10.72
N LYS A 280 6.64 18.12 -10.76
CA LYS A 280 5.84 16.93 -10.44
C LYS A 280 6.01 16.56 -8.98
N GLU A 281 4.90 16.27 -8.33
CA GLU A 281 4.87 15.87 -6.94
C GLU A 281 3.97 14.63 -6.78
N ILE A 282 4.37 13.74 -5.88
CA ILE A 282 3.52 12.70 -5.30
C ILE A 282 3.46 12.96 -3.80
N ASP A 283 2.26 13.18 -3.29
CA ASP A 283 1.99 13.36 -1.88
C ASP A 283 1.34 12.09 -1.30
N VAL A 284 1.86 11.63 -0.18
CA VAL A 284 1.28 10.53 0.61
C VAL A 284 0.96 11.07 1.99
N ALA A 285 -0.33 11.27 2.27
CA ALA A 285 -0.82 11.81 3.53
C ALA A 285 -1.28 10.68 4.46
N PHE A 286 -0.79 10.65 5.69
CA PHE A 286 -1.06 9.61 6.68
C PHE A 286 -2.04 10.13 7.73
N GLY A 287 -3.10 9.38 8.00
CA GLY A 287 -4.02 9.66 9.08
C GLY A 287 -3.39 9.43 10.48
N PRO A 288 -4.04 9.89 11.54
CA PRO A 288 -3.45 10.03 12.88
C PRO A 288 -3.02 8.72 13.55
N LYS A 289 -3.57 7.57 13.16
CA LYS A 289 -3.19 6.27 13.74
C LYS A 289 -2.03 5.59 13.01
N PHE A 290 -1.64 6.06 11.83
CA PHE A 290 -0.32 5.75 11.29
C PHE A 290 0.71 6.61 12.00
N LYS A 291 1.47 6.02 12.92
CA LYS A 291 2.41 6.70 13.81
C LYS A 291 3.80 6.86 13.22
N THR A 292 4.08 6.14 12.16
CA THR A 292 5.42 5.93 11.65
C THR A 292 5.42 6.04 10.13
N VAL A 293 6.46 6.64 9.57
CA VAL A 293 6.88 6.43 8.20
C VAL A 293 8.19 5.67 8.18
N LEU A 294 8.25 4.56 7.45
CA LEU A 294 9.53 4.02 7.00
C LEU A 294 9.76 4.57 5.59
N THR A 295 10.95 5.09 5.36
CA THR A 295 11.37 5.55 4.02
C THR A 295 12.46 4.65 3.50
N TRP A 296 12.21 4.02 2.35
CA TRP A 296 13.20 3.19 1.67
C TRP A 296 13.48 3.74 0.27
N SER A 297 14.75 3.99 -0.01
CA SER A 297 15.19 4.49 -1.31
C SER A 297 16.62 4.05 -1.60
N THR A 298 16.85 3.53 -2.79
CA THR A 298 18.20 3.21 -3.28
C THR A 298 18.41 3.79 -4.67
N PRO A 299 19.65 4.15 -5.06
CA PRO A 299 19.98 4.45 -6.45
C PRO A 299 19.74 3.24 -7.34
N LEU A 300 19.55 3.47 -8.63
CA LEU A 300 19.65 2.40 -9.61
C LEU A 300 20.99 1.71 -9.48
N SER A 301 21.03 0.41 -9.35
CA SER A 301 22.21 -0.36 -9.69
C SER A 301 22.39 -0.27 -11.22
N SER A 302 23.18 0.67 -11.70
CA SER A 302 23.81 0.51 -13.00
C SER A 302 24.56 -0.83 -12.96
N GLY A 303 24.14 -1.79 -13.76
CA GLY A 303 24.69 -3.15 -13.77
C GLY A 303 26.22 -3.15 -13.65
N GLY A 304 26.73 -3.67 -12.54
CA GLY A 304 28.16 -3.84 -12.33
C GLY A 304 28.71 -3.17 -11.09
N GLY A 305 28.89 -3.91 -10.00
CA GLY A 305 29.99 -3.72 -9.07
C GLY A 305 29.87 -2.61 -8.06
N GLY A 306 29.02 -2.75 -7.07
CA GLY A 306 29.11 -2.00 -5.80
C GLY A 306 30.16 -2.62 -4.89
N ARG A 307 31.22 -1.87 -4.57
CA ARG A 307 32.21 -2.26 -3.57
C ARG A 307 31.68 -1.95 -2.15
N GLY A 308 31.70 -2.95 -1.26
CA GLY A 308 32.02 -2.76 0.15
C GLY A 308 30.90 -2.39 1.12
N GLY A 309 29.70 -2.87 0.92
CA GLY A 309 28.77 -3.25 1.98
C GLY A 309 28.27 -4.63 1.61
N ALA A 310 28.05 -5.52 2.56
CA ALA A 310 27.39 -6.78 2.23
C ALA A 310 26.17 -6.43 1.38
N PRO A 311 26.01 -7.01 0.17
CA PRO A 311 24.84 -6.69 -0.64
C PRO A 311 23.64 -7.01 0.24
N SER A 312 22.87 -5.99 0.57
CA SER A 312 21.45 -6.25 0.84
C SER A 312 21.05 -7.09 -0.35
N PRO A 313 20.69 -8.37 -0.21
CA PRO A 313 20.37 -9.16 -1.37
C PRO A 313 19.38 -8.30 -2.14
N ALA A 314 19.71 -8.02 -3.40
CA ALA A 314 18.76 -7.41 -4.33
C ALA A 314 17.46 -8.15 -4.04
N PRO A 315 16.32 -7.46 -3.78
CA PRO A 315 15.13 -8.16 -3.37
C PRO A 315 15.02 -9.34 -4.33
N ALA A 316 15.39 -10.51 -3.80
CA ALA A 316 15.36 -11.73 -4.59
C ALA A 316 13.95 -11.75 -5.11
N ALA A 317 13.78 -11.76 -6.42
CA ALA A 317 12.52 -11.53 -7.09
C ALA A 317 11.42 -12.05 -6.20
N SER A 318 10.77 -11.10 -5.51
CA SER A 318 9.68 -11.24 -4.57
C SER A 318 9.46 -12.63 -4.02
N SER A 319 9.96 -12.83 -2.89
CA SER A 319 9.48 -13.87 -2.02
C SER A 319 8.31 -13.31 -1.19
N GLY A 320 7.19 -12.93 -1.84
CA GLY A 320 5.90 -12.91 -1.14
C GLY A 320 5.68 -14.29 -0.51
N PRO A 321 4.82 -14.45 0.49
CA PRO A 321 4.49 -15.77 0.99
C PRO A 321 4.02 -16.60 -0.19
N PHE A 322 4.78 -17.63 -0.53
CA PHE A 322 4.35 -18.58 -1.55
C PHE A 322 3.07 -19.23 -1.04
N PRO A 323 2.03 -19.37 -1.87
CA PRO A 323 0.90 -20.17 -1.48
C PRO A 323 1.46 -21.55 -1.11
N VAL A 324 1.27 -21.93 0.16
CA VAL A 324 1.56 -23.30 0.62
C VAL A 324 0.45 -24.14 0.01
N ASP A 325 0.81 -25.15 -0.79
CA ASP A 325 -0.15 -26.17 -1.16
C ASP A 325 -0.52 -26.92 0.14
N PRO A 326 -1.76 -26.80 0.63
CA PRO A 326 -2.16 -27.43 1.90
C PRO A 326 -2.04 -28.94 1.88
N ALA A 327 -1.98 -29.56 0.69
CA ALA A 327 -1.92 -31.01 0.52
C ALA A 327 -0.50 -31.58 0.61
N GLN A 328 0.56 -30.76 0.47
CA GLN A 328 1.91 -31.28 0.33
C GLN A 328 2.95 -30.73 1.32
N GLY A 329 2.63 -29.69 2.10
CA GLY A 329 3.58 -29.11 3.07
C GLY A 329 4.88 -28.58 2.46
N VAL A 330 4.98 -28.52 1.14
CA VAL A 330 6.19 -28.13 0.39
C VAL A 330 6.04 -26.72 -0.16
N LYS A 331 7.04 -25.88 0.08
CA LYS A 331 7.17 -24.55 -0.54
C LYS A 331 7.44 -24.72 -2.03
N VAL A 332 6.41 -24.71 -2.85
CA VAL A 332 6.55 -24.68 -4.30
C VAL A 332 6.49 -23.23 -4.73
N ALA A 333 7.61 -22.70 -5.24
CA ALA A 333 7.58 -21.44 -5.94
C ALA A 333 6.66 -21.59 -7.16
N PRO A 334 5.68 -20.67 -7.37
CA PRO A 334 4.88 -20.74 -8.58
C PRO A 334 5.81 -20.69 -9.80
N PRO A 335 5.49 -21.42 -10.86
CA PRO A 335 6.29 -21.37 -12.08
C PRO A 335 6.40 -19.93 -12.58
N ALA A 336 7.54 -19.57 -13.17
CA ALA A 336 7.69 -18.28 -13.81
C ALA A 336 6.63 -18.15 -14.91
N VAL A 337 5.81 -17.10 -14.84
CA VAL A 337 4.87 -16.79 -15.92
C VAL A 337 5.69 -16.15 -17.01
N PRO A 338 5.69 -16.70 -18.25
CA PRO A 338 6.43 -16.12 -19.35
C PRO A 338 5.96 -14.69 -19.64
N ARG A 339 6.89 -13.77 -19.85
CA ARG A 339 6.53 -12.45 -20.34
C ARG A 339 5.95 -12.57 -21.73
N PRO A 340 4.92 -11.78 -22.08
CA PRO A 340 4.48 -11.66 -23.44
C PRO A 340 5.64 -11.26 -24.36
N GLU A 341 5.70 -11.85 -25.54
CA GLU A 341 6.70 -11.52 -26.53
C GLU A 341 6.64 -10.02 -26.88
N GLY A 342 7.79 -9.35 -26.91
CA GLY A 342 7.87 -7.91 -27.20
C GLY A 342 7.64 -6.97 -26.01
N ALA A 343 7.42 -7.47 -24.80
CA ALA A 343 7.34 -6.62 -23.63
C ALA A 343 8.66 -5.88 -23.34
N PRO A 344 8.64 -4.55 -23.15
CA PRO A 344 9.85 -3.81 -22.83
C PRO A 344 10.41 -4.26 -21.48
N PRO A 345 11.75 -4.28 -21.31
CA PRO A 345 12.34 -4.56 -20.01
C PRO A 345 11.90 -3.49 -19.00
N PRO A 346 11.72 -3.84 -17.71
CA PRO A 346 11.44 -2.85 -16.70
C PRO A 346 12.63 -1.88 -16.60
N THR A 347 12.39 -0.64 -16.97
CA THR A 347 13.36 0.45 -16.79
C THR A 347 13.15 1.00 -15.39
N SER A 348 13.87 0.51 -14.40
CA SER A 348 13.87 1.12 -13.07
C SER A 348 14.77 2.36 -13.08
N ARG A 349 14.20 3.51 -12.75
CA ARG A 349 14.94 4.78 -12.60
C ARG A 349 15.40 5.02 -11.15
N GLY A 350 15.23 4.05 -10.27
CA GLY A 350 15.27 4.18 -8.84
C GLY A 350 13.87 4.42 -8.28
N PHE A 351 13.77 4.55 -6.97
CA PHE A 351 12.47 4.65 -6.32
C PHE A 351 12.55 5.28 -4.93
N VAL A 352 11.38 5.62 -4.41
CA VAL A 352 11.17 5.97 -3.00
C VAL A 352 9.94 5.22 -2.51
N ALA A 353 10.06 4.55 -1.35
CA ALA A 353 8.92 4.07 -0.59
C ALA A 353 8.65 5.01 0.58
N PHE A 354 7.38 5.34 0.78
CA PHE A 354 6.87 5.94 2.00
C PHE A 354 5.87 4.97 2.60
N GLU A 355 6.28 4.26 3.63
CA GLU A 355 5.48 3.19 4.23
C GLU A 355 4.65 3.72 5.40
N PRO A 356 3.32 3.90 5.24
CA PRO A 356 2.46 4.19 6.39
C PRO A 356 2.44 2.97 7.31
N MET A 357 2.91 3.12 8.55
CA MET A 357 2.88 2.04 9.53
C MET A 357 2.16 2.47 10.82
N ALA A 358 1.37 1.56 11.41
CA ALA A 358 0.71 1.77 12.68
C ALA A 358 1.69 1.84 13.86
N ALA A 359 2.87 1.23 13.71
CA ALA A 359 3.93 1.21 14.71
C ALA A 359 5.31 1.09 14.03
N ILE A 360 6.40 1.29 14.78
CA ILE A 360 7.77 1.15 14.29
C ILE A 360 8.12 -0.30 13.94
N THR A 361 9.21 -0.51 13.22
CA THR A 361 9.84 -1.81 13.06
C THR A 361 10.09 -2.45 14.43
N ASN A 362 9.82 -3.75 14.58
CA ASN A 362 10.01 -4.50 15.82
C ASN A 362 9.18 -4.02 17.03
N ALA A 363 8.10 -3.28 16.79
CA ALA A 363 7.34 -2.60 17.85
C ALA A 363 6.87 -3.54 18.96
N LEU A 364 6.43 -4.77 18.63
CA LEU A 364 5.93 -5.76 19.59
C LEU A 364 6.99 -6.15 20.61
N ASN A 365 8.20 -6.46 20.13
CA ASN A 365 9.30 -6.92 20.97
C ASN A 365 9.94 -5.74 21.72
N LEU A 366 9.99 -4.55 21.12
CA LEU A 366 10.43 -3.33 21.78
C LEU A 366 9.43 -2.86 22.85
N ALA A 367 8.13 -3.04 22.63
CA ALA A 367 7.13 -2.75 23.65
C ALA A 367 7.23 -3.70 24.85
N GLN A 368 7.48 -4.99 24.62
CA GLN A 368 7.74 -5.96 25.69
C GLN A 368 8.98 -5.60 26.52
N LYS A 369 9.99 -5.02 25.88
CA LYS A 369 11.22 -4.52 26.53
C LYS A 369 11.02 -3.15 27.21
N GLY A 370 9.83 -2.53 27.11
CA GLY A 370 9.53 -1.21 27.67
C GLY A 370 10.16 -0.03 26.90
N VAL A 371 10.72 -0.30 25.72
CA VAL A 371 11.37 0.70 24.85
C VAL A 371 10.37 1.46 24.01
N TYR A 372 9.42 0.76 23.34
CA TYR A 372 8.37 1.38 22.55
C TYR A 372 7.06 1.47 23.34
N LYS A 373 6.48 2.67 23.46
CA LYS A 373 5.31 2.93 24.31
C LYS A 373 4.02 3.27 23.55
N GLU A 374 4.11 3.42 22.22
CA GLU A 374 2.97 3.85 21.41
C GLU A 374 2.27 2.69 20.69
N LEU A 375 2.50 1.45 21.16
CA LEU A 375 1.85 0.28 20.59
C LEU A 375 0.33 0.37 20.74
N GLN A 376 -0.38 0.40 19.62
CA GLN A 376 -1.84 0.42 19.58
C GLN A 376 -2.39 -0.99 19.80
N SER A 377 -3.59 -1.07 20.36
CA SER A 377 -4.29 -2.33 20.60
C SER A 377 -5.79 -2.16 20.37
N ILE A 378 -6.42 -3.21 19.86
CA ILE A 378 -7.87 -3.30 19.69
C ILE A 378 -8.44 -4.16 20.81
N PRO A 379 -9.32 -3.66 21.67
CA PRO A 379 -9.95 -4.48 22.72
C PRO A 379 -10.82 -5.59 22.10
N PRO A 380 -11.15 -6.65 22.86
CA PRO A 380 -12.10 -7.67 22.43
C PRO A 380 -13.41 -7.05 21.91
N GLY A 381 -13.87 -7.46 20.72
CA GLY A 381 -15.07 -6.93 20.07
C GLY A 381 -14.94 -5.50 19.56
N GLY A 382 -13.78 -4.85 19.74
CA GLY A 382 -13.50 -3.51 19.24
C GLY A 382 -13.00 -3.48 17.81
N SER A 383 -12.76 -2.28 17.29
CA SER A 383 -12.20 -2.06 15.95
C SER A 383 -11.16 -0.95 15.93
N TRP A 384 -10.25 -1.04 14.99
CA TRP A 384 -9.31 -0.01 14.59
C TRP A 384 -9.59 0.36 13.13
N GLU A 385 -9.57 1.64 12.80
CA GLU A 385 -9.75 2.13 11.43
C GLU A 385 -8.84 3.31 11.18
N GLU A 386 -8.17 3.33 10.02
CA GLU A 386 -7.34 4.44 9.60
C GLU A 386 -7.25 4.50 8.07
N SER A 387 -6.94 5.70 7.56
CA SER A 387 -6.74 5.96 6.14
C SER A 387 -5.37 6.59 5.85
N PHE A 388 -4.87 6.36 4.63
CA PHE A 388 -3.87 7.21 4.00
C PHE A 388 -4.33 7.57 2.59
N TRP A 389 -3.76 8.64 2.04
CA TRP A 389 -4.14 9.19 0.73
C TRP A 389 -2.92 9.32 -0.16
N ILE A 390 -3.10 9.03 -1.44
CA ILE A 390 -2.10 9.27 -2.49
C ILE A 390 -2.71 10.27 -3.46
N SER A 391 -1.98 11.36 -3.73
CA SER A 391 -2.33 12.35 -4.73
C SER A 391 -1.09 12.83 -5.48
N SER A 392 -1.28 13.48 -6.62
CA SER A 392 -0.18 14.00 -7.42
C SER A 392 -0.49 15.37 -7.98
N LYS A 393 0.57 16.11 -8.31
CA LYS A 393 0.52 17.41 -8.97
C LYS A 393 1.51 17.48 -10.13
N GLY A 394 1.22 18.33 -11.13
CA GLY A 394 2.14 18.59 -12.23
C GLY A 394 2.22 17.50 -13.31
N TYR A 395 1.31 16.56 -13.34
CA TYR A 395 1.24 15.45 -14.33
C TYR A 395 0.51 15.86 -15.60
#